data_1139903cde59eb618253da2c539e6b6d
#
_entry.id   1139903cde59eb618253da2c539e6b6d
#
_cell.length_a   1.000
_cell.length_b   1.000
_cell.length_c   1.000
_cell.angle_alpha   90.00
_cell.angle_beta   90.00
_cell.angle_gamma   90.00
#
_symmetry.space_group_name_H-M   'P 1'
#
loop_
_entity.id
_entity.type
_entity.pdbx_description
1 polymer ?
#
loop_
_entity_poly.entity_id
_entity_poly.type
_entity_poly.pdbx_seq_one_letter_code
_entity_poly.pdbx_strand_id
1 'polypeptide(L)'
;MMRLLLLLFSINAFAHISSGVDVFFQEKKYESLNGKRIAILTNHTGVNSKMRSTIELFLEHANEYEVVALFSPEHGIQGQHYAAESIDHSHENKIPVYSLHGKTRRPTPEMLEGIDVIVYDMQCTGVRAYTYPTALFYIMEEASKHNIEVIVLDRPNPIGGLTVDGPMLEDKWRSYIGYINVPYCHGMTIGELASFFNEEYNIKCDLQVIPMKGWKRSMSYRDTGLAWIPPSPNIPEPDTPLFSSSTGILGELGILNIGIGFTLPFKIVGAPWIKAKEFAEKLNGQKLPGVFFQPFYFRPFFGLYKGLDCEGILIQITDPKIYRPLSVQYLLLGMLKSLYPKEFLKRLETTSGKDLFCKANGTDAVYEILLKEKYAVWKLIEIHQEERKAFLEKRKKYLIPSYN
;
A
#
# COMPACT_ATOMS: atom_id res chain seq x y z
N MET A 1 -31.91 -50.45 18.68
CA MET A 1 -32.14 -49.19 17.88
C MET A 1 -30.92 -48.29 18.09
N MET A 2 -30.00 -48.35 17.14
CA MET A 2 -28.76 -47.55 17.18
C MET A 2 -29.01 -46.29 16.34
N ARG A 3 -29.08 -45.09 16.97
CA ARG A 3 -29.22 -43.80 16.27
C ARG A 3 -27.86 -43.39 15.73
N LEU A 4 -27.74 -43.45 14.40
CA LEU A 4 -26.60 -42.92 13.65
C LEU A 4 -26.66 -41.38 13.71
N LEU A 5 -25.75 -40.76 14.47
CA LEU A 5 -25.59 -39.30 14.49
C LEU A 5 -24.75 -38.90 13.26
N LEU A 6 -25.39 -38.41 12.21
CA LEU A 6 -24.72 -37.78 11.07
C LEU A 6 -24.21 -36.39 11.55
N LEU A 7 -22.93 -36.29 11.84
CA LEU A 7 -22.22 -35.02 11.98
C LEU A 7 -22.04 -34.43 10.57
N LEU A 8 -22.91 -33.49 10.21
CA LEU A 8 -22.71 -32.61 9.07
C LEU A 8 -21.54 -31.66 9.39
N PHE A 9 -20.33 -32.02 8.98
CA PHE A 9 -19.26 -31.05 8.85
C PHE A 9 -19.61 -30.11 7.70
N SER A 10 -20.09 -28.91 8.04
CA SER A 10 -20.08 -27.80 7.09
C SER A 10 -18.62 -27.45 6.81
N ILE A 11 -18.07 -27.99 5.72
CA ILE A 11 -16.82 -27.51 5.15
C ILE A 11 -17.15 -26.10 4.67
N ASN A 12 -16.81 -25.10 5.47
CA ASN A 12 -16.65 -23.75 4.95
C ASN A 12 -15.49 -23.81 3.94
N ALA A 13 -15.81 -24.12 2.71
CA ALA A 13 -14.89 -23.91 1.61
C ALA A 13 -14.69 -22.39 1.52
N PHE A 14 -13.64 -21.89 2.17
CA PHE A 14 -13.16 -20.56 1.85
C PHE A 14 -12.91 -20.56 0.34
N ALA A 15 -13.68 -19.77 -0.37
CA ALA A 15 -13.51 -19.62 -1.80
C ALA A 15 -12.11 -18.99 -1.99
N HIS A 16 -11.10 -19.82 -2.29
CA HIS A 16 -9.81 -19.35 -2.68
C HIS A 16 -9.98 -18.50 -3.92
N ILE A 17 -9.59 -17.23 -3.84
CA ILE A 17 -9.52 -16.40 -5.04
C ILE A 17 -8.33 -16.87 -5.89
N SER A 18 -8.43 -16.65 -7.21
CA SER A 18 -7.28 -16.74 -8.12
C SER A 18 -6.74 -15.34 -8.35
N SER A 19 -5.48 -15.09 -7.98
CA SER A 19 -4.79 -13.84 -8.29
C SER A 19 -4.57 -13.70 -9.80
N GLY A 20 -4.18 -12.50 -10.27
CA GLY A 20 -3.91 -12.28 -11.69
C GLY A 20 -2.88 -13.26 -12.26
N VAL A 21 -1.83 -13.60 -11.49
CA VAL A 21 -0.83 -14.59 -11.92
C VAL A 21 -1.43 -16.00 -12.00
N ASP A 22 -2.31 -16.40 -11.08
CA ASP A 22 -3.01 -17.67 -11.18
C ASP A 22 -3.84 -17.75 -12.46
N VAL A 23 -4.65 -16.70 -12.74
CA VAL A 23 -5.49 -16.62 -13.93
C VAL A 23 -4.66 -16.66 -15.21
N PHE A 24 -3.54 -15.94 -15.24
CA PHE A 24 -2.65 -15.84 -16.40
C PHE A 24 -2.13 -17.23 -16.83
N PHE A 25 -1.66 -18.03 -15.88
CA PHE A 25 -1.16 -19.38 -16.18
C PHE A 25 -2.28 -20.42 -16.34
N GLN A 26 -3.34 -20.38 -15.53
CA GLN A 26 -4.45 -21.32 -15.62
C GLN A 26 -5.20 -21.22 -16.96
N GLU A 27 -5.35 -20.00 -17.49
CA GLU A 27 -6.01 -19.75 -18.77
C GLU A 27 -5.05 -19.70 -19.97
N LYS A 28 -3.79 -20.09 -19.74
CA LYS A 28 -2.74 -20.14 -20.76
C LYS A 28 -2.53 -18.81 -21.51
N LYS A 29 -2.77 -17.68 -20.81
CA LYS A 29 -2.58 -16.35 -21.43
C LYS A 29 -1.14 -16.08 -21.82
N TYR A 30 -0.18 -16.82 -21.26
CA TYR A 30 1.23 -16.79 -21.64
C TYR A 30 1.46 -17.17 -23.12
N GLU A 31 0.54 -17.90 -23.77
CA GLU A 31 0.64 -18.21 -25.20
C GLU A 31 0.67 -16.94 -26.08
N SER A 32 0.12 -15.81 -25.60
CA SER A 32 0.22 -14.50 -26.27
C SER A 32 1.63 -13.91 -26.27
N LEU A 33 2.53 -14.47 -25.47
CA LEU A 33 3.93 -14.05 -25.37
C LEU A 33 4.85 -14.83 -26.32
N ASN A 34 4.32 -15.78 -27.12
CA ASN A 34 5.12 -16.64 -27.97
C ASN A 34 6.06 -15.83 -28.88
N GLY A 35 7.34 -16.16 -28.81
CA GLY A 35 8.43 -15.50 -29.53
C GLY A 35 8.84 -14.12 -29.04
N LYS A 36 8.22 -13.60 -27.97
CA LYS A 36 8.52 -12.27 -27.40
C LYS A 36 9.66 -12.33 -26.39
N ARG A 37 10.34 -11.21 -26.23
CA ARG A 37 11.32 -10.94 -25.19
C ARG A 37 10.66 -10.17 -24.06
N ILE A 38 10.59 -10.77 -22.86
CA ILE A 38 9.84 -10.20 -21.75
C ILE A 38 10.75 -9.78 -20.59
N ALA A 39 10.34 -8.72 -19.91
CA ALA A 39 10.86 -8.37 -18.59
C ALA A 39 9.78 -8.49 -17.52
N ILE A 40 10.18 -8.66 -16.26
CA ILE A 40 9.24 -8.79 -15.14
C ILE A 40 9.60 -7.78 -14.07
N LEU A 41 8.67 -6.84 -13.76
CA LEU A 41 8.74 -5.98 -12.58
C LEU A 41 8.05 -6.69 -11.43
N THR A 42 8.84 -7.23 -10.51
CA THR A 42 8.34 -8.05 -9.39
C THR A 42 9.26 -8.00 -8.19
N ASN A 43 8.84 -8.65 -7.12
CA ASN A 43 9.64 -8.96 -5.94
C ASN A 43 9.13 -10.26 -5.29
N HIS A 44 9.62 -10.58 -4.10
CA HIS A 44 9.24 -11.77 -3.32
C HIS A 44 7.74 -11.92 -3.04
N THR A 45 6.91 -10.86 -3.20
CA THR A 45 5.45 -10.93 -3.05
C THR A 45 4.75 -11.43 -4.32
N GLY A 46 5.47 -11.45 -5.45
CA GLY A 46 4.99 -11.99 -6.71
C GLY A 46 4.94 -13.52 -6.67
N VAL A 47 3.88 -14.08 -6.10
CA VAL A 47 3.65 -15.52 -6.01
C VAL A 47 2.21 -15.86 -6.39
N ASN A 48 2.01 -17.10 -6.84
CA ASN A 48 0.67 -17.65 -7.07
C ASN A 48 0.04 -18.20 -5.77
N SER A 49 -1.20 -18.67 -5.84
CA SER A 49 -1.93 -19.27 -4.72
C SER A 49 -1.26 -20.51 -4.10
N LYS A 50 -0.29 -21.12 -4.82
CA LYS A 50 0.53 -22.27 -4.36
C LYS A 50 1.91 -21.85 -3.87
N MET A 51 2.15 -20.55 -3.62
CA MET A 51 3.41 -19.98 -3.15
C MET A 51 4.59 -20.15 -4.11
N ARG A 52 4.34 -20.39 -5.41
CA ARG A 52 5.39 -20.42 -6.43
C ARG A 52 5.61 -18.99 -6.94
N SER A 53 6.87 -18.61 -7.06
CA SER A 53 7.22 -17.26 -7.50
C SER A 53 6.81 -17.00 -8.95
N THR A 54 6.43 -15.78 -9.25
CA THR A 54 6.12 -15.34 -10.61
C THR A 54 7.33 -15.57 -11.54
N ILE A 55 8.54 -15.35 -11.04
CA ILE A 55 9.77 -15.59 -11.81
C ILE A 55 9.87 -17.06 -12.20
N GLU A 56 9.71 -18.00 -11.24
CA GLU A 56 9.75 -19.44 -11.53
C GLU A 56 8.68 -19.86 -12.53
N LEU A 57 7.45 -19.35 -12.37
CA LEU A 57 6.34 -19.67 -13.28
C LEU A 57 6.63 -19.21 -14.71
N PHE A 58 7.22 -18.02 -14.89
CA PHE A 58 7.61 -17.56 -16.22
C PHE A 58 8.79 -18.35 -16.79
N LEU A 59 9.76 -18.73 -15.98
CA LEU A 59 10.92 -19.53 -16.44
C LEU A 59 10.53 -20.95 -16.86
N GLU A 60 9.49 -21.55 -16.28
CA GLU A 60 9.00 -22.88 -16.70
C GLU A 60 8.44 -22.89 -18.12
N HIS A 61 7.98 -21.74 -18.61
CA HIS A 61 7.45 -21.60 -19.96
C HIS A 61 8.41 -20.89 -20.93
N ALA A 62 9.72 -20.81 -20.56
CA ALA A 62 10.74 -20.13 -21.37
C ALA A 62 11.03 -20.75 -22.74
N ASN A 63 10.37 -21.86 -23.09
CA ASN A 63 10.39 -22.41 -24.46
C ASN A 63 9.49 -21.61 -25.43
N GLU A 64 8.55 -20.82 -24.92
CA GLU A 64 7.59 -20.06 -25.70
C GLU A 64 8.01 -18.59 -25.88
N TYR A 65 8.74 -18.03 -24.91
CA TYR A 65 9.24 -16.66 -24.88
C TYR A 65 10.59 -16.59 -24.13
N GLU A 66 11.27 -15.47 -24.20
CA GLU A 66 12.55 -15.27 -23.50
C GLU A 66 12.37 -14.27 -22.34
N VAL A 67 12.75 -14.66 -21.10
CA VAL A 67 12.84 -13.72 -19.98
C VAL A 67 14.21 -13.07 -20.01
N VAL A 68 14.27 -11.79 -20.44
CA VAL A 68 15.55 -11.10 -20.70
C VAL A 68 15.99 -10.18 -19.57
N ALA A 69 15.05 -9.72 -18.71
CA ALA A 69 15.37 -8.83 -17.61
C ALA A 69 14.37 -8.97 -16.46
N LEU A 70 14.81 -8.63 -15.26
CA LEU A 70 13.97 -8.38 -14.10
C LEU A 70 14.14 -6.93 -13.66
N PHE A 71 13.05 -6.29 -13.23
CA PHE A 71 13.08 -5.01 -12.56
C PHE A 71 12.69 -5.21 -11.10
N SER A 72 13.43 -4.61 -10.17
CA SER A 72 13.13 -4.68 -8.74
C SER A 72 12.74 -3.31 -8.18
N PRO A 73 11.70 -3.25 -7.33
CA PRO A 73 11.26 -2.01 -6.68
C PRO A 73 12.09 -1.69 -5.43
N GLU A 74 11.61 -0.73 -4.63
CA GLU A 74 12.04 -0.53 -3.25
C GLU A 74 12.02 -1.86 -2.46
N HIS A 75 12.91 -2.02 -1.51
CA HIS A 75 13.21 -3.25 -0.77
C HIS A 75 13.91 -4.36 -1.55
N GLY A 76 14.10 -4.21 -2.88
CA GLY A 76 14.78 -5.18 -3.73
C GLY A 76 13.92 -6.38 -4.12
N ILE A 77 14.48 -7.26 -4.94
CA ILE A 77 13.73 -8.41 -5.46
C ILE A 77 13.38 -9.43 -4.36
N GLN A 78 14.24 -9.56 -3.33
CA GLN A 78 14.01 -10.45 -2.19
C GLN A 78 13.33 -9.75 -0.99
N GLY A 79 13.14 -8.42 -1.06
CA GLY A 79 12.41 -7.66 -0.04
C GLY A 79 13.12 -7.41 1.28
N GLN A 80 14.44 -7.66 1.36
CA GLN A 80 15.19 -7.58 2.61
C GLN A 80 15.72 -6.17 2.97
N HIS A 81 15.75 -5.25 2.02
CA HIS A 81 16.30 -3.90 2.24
C HIS A 81 15.31 -3.02 3.02
N TYR A 82 15.85 -2.15 3.89
CA TYR A 82 15.02 -1.17 4.58
C TYR A 82 14.50 -0.10 3.63
N ALA A 83 13.45 0.60 4.06
CA ALA A 83 12.90 1.72 3.30
C ALA A 83 13.96 2.79 3.04
N ALA A 84 13.95 3.37 1.84
CA ALA A 84 14.87 4.39 1.34
C ALA A 84 16.35 3.95 1.17
N GLU A 85 16.70 2.68 1.38
CA GLU A 85 18.03 2.17 1.02
C GLU A 85 18.20 2.14 -0.50
N SER A 86 19.36 2.61 -0.98
CA SER A 86 19.73 2.48 -2.39
C SER A 86 20.12 1.04 -2.71
N ILE A 87 19.58 0.48 -3.79
CA ILE A 87 19.78 -0.90 -4.19
C ILE A 87 20.51 -0.92 -5.54
N ASP A 88 21.63 -1.64 -5.60
CA ASP A 88 22.39 -1.81 -6.83
C ASP A 88 21.77 -2.88 -7.76
N HIS A 89 22.16 -2.85 -9.03
CA HIS A 89 21.82 -3.91 -9.98
C HIS A 89 22.46 -5.24 -9.56
N SER A 90 21.79 -6.32 -9.89
CA SER A 90 22.23 -7.69 -9.56
C SER A 90 21.87 -8.68 -10.67
N HIS A 91 21.96 -9.97 -10.39
CA HIS A 91 21.52 -11.04 -11.29
C HIS A 91 20.74 -12.09 -10.51
N GLU A 92 19.68 -12.60 -11.11
CA GLU A 92 18.90 -13.73 -10.62
C GLU A 92 18.83 -14.78 -11.73
N ASN A 93 19.27 -16.02 -11.48
CA ASN A 93 19.32 -17.09 -12.49
C ASN A 93 20.02 -16.68 -13.81
N LYS A 94 21.11 -15.90 -13.74
CA LYS A 94 21.85 -15.28 -14.86
C LYS A 94 21.08 -14.19 -15.61
N ILE A 95 19.86 -13.84 -15.21
CA ILE A 95 19.07 -12.74 -15.78
C ILE A 95 19.47 -11.45 -15.06
N PRO A 96 19.71 -10.34 -15.77
CA PRO A 96 20.01 -9.06 -15.15
C PRO A 96 18.81 -8.56 -14.34
N VAL A 97 19.06 -8.09 -13.13
CA VAL A 97 18.08 -7.45 -12.25
C VAL A 97 18.39 -5.95 -12.16
N TYR A 98 17.57 -5.15 -12.80
CA TYR A 98 17.68 -3.70 -12.78
C TYR A 98 16.90 -3.13 -11.58
N SER A 99 17.63 -2.50 -10.65
CA SER A 99 16.99 -1.82 -9.54
C SER A 99 16.35 -0.50 -9.98
N LEU A 100 15.06 -0.34 -9.67
CA LEU A 100 14.32 0.91 -9.79
C LEU A 100 14.25 1.67 -8.43
N HIS A 101 15.14 1.34 -7.51
CA HIS A 101 15.30 2.03 -6.23
C HIS A 101 16.78 2.25 -5.87
N GLY A 102 17.57 2.66 -6.85
CA GLY A 102 18.99 2.92 -6.75
C GLY A 102 19.34 4.26 -7.36
N LYS A 103 20.28 4.24 -8.31
CA LYS A 103 20.71 5.42 -9.07
C LYS A 103 19.57 6.02 -9.90
N THR A 104 18.64 5.20 -10.34
CA THR A 104 17.44 5.63 -11.04
C THR A 104 16.20 4.99 -10.43
N ARG A 105 15.05 5.64 -10.60
CA ARG A 105 13.71 5.11 -10.25
C ARG A 105 12.88 4.84 -11.50
N ARG A 106 13.41 5.20 -12.67
CA ARG A 106 12.82 4.93 -13.98
C ARG A 106 13.76 4.02 -14.76
N PRO A 107 13.25 3.09 -15.56
CA PRO A 107 14.11 2.36 -16.48
C PRO A 107 14.74 3.32 -17.48
N THR A 108 16.00 3.09 -17.79
CA THR A 108 16.68 3.83 -18.87
C THR A 108 16.41 3.17 -20.22
N PRO A 109 16.62 3.88 -21.35
CA PRO A 109 16.47 3.28 -22.68
C PRO A 109 17.29 1.98 -22.85
N GLU A 110 18.50 1.93 -22.27
CA GLU A 110 19.38 0.77 -22.35
C GLU A 110 18.81 -0.45 -21.59
N MET A 111 18.10 -0.20 -20.47
CA MET A 111 17.42 -1.27 -19.73
C MET A 111 16.19 -1.80 -20.45
N LEU A 112 15.64 -1.05 -21.40
CA LEU A 112 14.45 -1.40 -22.17
C LEU A 112 14.79 -1.98 -23.57
N GLU A 113 16.07 -1.98 -23.96
CA GLU A 113 16.48 -2.42 -25.28
C GLU A 113 16.10 -3.88 -25.53
N GLY A 114 15.35 -4.10 -26.62
CA GLY A 114 14.94 -5.43 -27.07
C GLY A 114 13.91 -6.10 -26.16
N ILE A 115 13.16 -5.35 -25.36
CA ILE A 115 12.02 -5.84 -24.59
C ILE A 115 10.74 -5.57 -25.37
N ASP A 116 9.90 -6.59 -25.55
CA ASP A 116 8.59 -6.46 -26.21
C ASP A 116 7.47 -6.28 -25.20
N VAL A 117 7.60 -6.91 -24.00
CA VAL A 117 6.55 -6.90 -22.96
C VAL A 117 7.18 -6.76 -21.59
N ILE A 118 6.55 -5.95 -20.72
CA ILE A 118 6.87 -5.90 -19.29
C ILE A 118 5.68 -6.40 -18.48
N VAL A 119 5.89 -7.44 -17.70
CA VAL A 119 4.89 -7.99 -16.78
C VAL A 119 5.09 -7.41 -15.39
N TYR A 120 4.02 -6.91 -14.79
CA TYR A 120 4.00 -6.42 -13.41
C TYR A 120 3.28 -7.39 -12.50
N ASP A 121 3.92 -7.80 -11.41
CA ASP A 121 3.30 -8.63 -10.37
C ASP A 121 3.88 -8.36 -8.99
N MET A 122 3.22 -7.52 -8.18
CA MET A 122 3.61 -7.22 -6.79
C MET A 122 2.38 -6.90 -5.92
N GLN A 123 2.44 -7.27 -4.64
CA GLN A 123 1.41 -6.94 -3.65
C GLN A 123 1.60 -5.51 -3.13
N CYS A 124 0.60 -4.65 -3.34
CA CYS A 124 0.53 -3.30 -2.78
C CYS A 124 -0.23 -3.27 -1.45
N THR A 125 -0.12 -2.17 -0.71
CA THR A 125 -0.78 -1.98 0.60
C THR A 125 -2.13 -1.27 0.52
N GLY A 126 -2.52 -0.77 -0.66
CA GLY A 126 -3.82 -0.13 -0.87
C GLY A 126 -3.86 1.37 -0.59
N VAL A 127 -2.73 1.99 -0.27
CA VAL A 127 -2.60 3.44 -0.06
C VAL A 127 -1.73 4.09 -1.14
N ARG A 128 -2.04 5.36 -1.47
CA ARG A 128 -1.31 6.14 -2.48
C ARG A 128 0.19 6.26 -2.17
N ALA A 129 0.55 6.44 -0.92
CA ALA A 129 1.92 6.70 -0.52
C ALA A 129 2.83 5.44 -0.54
N TYR A 130 2.37 4.33 -1.08
CA TYR A 130 3.19 3.14 -1.27
C TYR A 130 3.89 3.19 -2.64
N THR A 131 5.18 2.86 -2.70
CA THR A 131 6.04 3.13 -3.87
C THR A 131 5.81 2.20 -5.06
N TYR A 132 5.27 0.99 -4.85
CA TYR A 132 5.10 0.01 -5.93
C TYR A 132 4.14 0.46 -7.05
N PRO A 133 3.01 1.15 -6.76
CA PRO A 133 2.22 1.74 -7.83
C PRO A 133 2.99 2.77 -8.65
N THR A 134 3.83 3.60 -8.01
CA THR A 134 4.64 4.60 -8.73
C THR A 134 5.69 3.94 -9.61
N ALA A 135 6.29 2.82 -9.18
CA ALA A 135 7.21 2.05 -10.02
C ALA A 135 6.51 1.53 -11.29
N LEU A 136 5.26 1.03 -11.17
CA LEU A 136 4.44 0.66 -12.33
C LEU A 136 4.16 1.85 -13.24
N PHE A 137 3.78 3.00 -12.69
CA PHE A 137 3.47 4.19 -13.49
C PHE A 137 4.70 4.68 -14.26
N TYR A 138 5.88 4.63 -13.66
CA TYR A 138 7.13 4.95 -14.34
C TYR A 138 7.46 3.97 -15.46
N ILE A 139 7.23 2.68 -15.26
CA ILE A 139 7.34 1.66 -16.32
C ILE A 139 6.37 1.98 -17.45
N MET A 140 5.09 2.28 -17.15
CA MET A 140 4.08 2.56 -18.18
C MET A 140 4.44 3.79 -19.03
N GLU A 141 4.94 4.86 -18.39
CA GLU A 141 5.40 6.07 -19.10
C GLU A 141 6.59 5.79 -20.03
N GLU A 142 7.56 4.98 -19.58
CA GLU A 142 8.72 4.65 -20.42
C GLU A 142 8.34 3.60 -21.48
N ALA A 143 7.54 2.59 -21.16
CA ALA A 143 7.06 1.58 -22.09
C ALA A 143 6.29 2.19 -23.26
N SER A 144 5.43 3.19 -22.99
CA SER A 144 4.69 3.88 -24.05
C SER A 144 5.58 4.61 -25.07
N LYS A 145 6.75 5.11 -24.65
CA LYS A 145 7.73 5.78 -25.54
C LYS A 145 8.49 4.79 -26.44
N HIS A 146 8.56 3.53 -26.01
CA HIS A 146 9.31 2.46 -26.69
C HIS A 146 8.42 1.42 -27.37
N ASN A 147 7.10 1.62 -27.40
CA ASN A 147 6.09 0.67 -27.92
C ASN A 147 6.17 -0.71 -27.24
N ILE A 148 6.43 -0.74 -25.94
CA ILE A 148 6.48 -1.96 -25.12
C ILE A 148 5.10 -2.17 -24.49
N GLU A 149 4.56 -3.37 -24.62
CA GLU A 149 3.32 -3.78 -23.95
C GLU A 149 3.55 -3.92 -22.43
N VAL A 150 2.58 -3.51 -21.61
CA VAL A 150 2.60 -3.71 -20.16
C VAL A 150 1.45 -4.61 -19.74
N ILE A 151 1.76 -5.74 -19.12
CA ILE A 151 0.77 -6.68 -18.57
C ILE A 151 0.77 -6.57 -17.05
N VAL A 152 -0.36 -6.21 -16.45
CA VAL A 152 -0.52 -6.12 -14.99
C VAL A 152 -1.29 -7.35 -14.50
N LEU A 153 -0.65 -8.17 -13.69
CA LEU A 153 -1.28 -9.31 -13.02
C LEU A 153 -1.92 -8.79 -11.71
N ASP A 154 -3.24 -8.62 -11.72
CA ASP A 154 -3.94 -7.89 -10.65
C ASP A 154 -3.93 -8.65 -9.32
N ARG A 155 -3.89 -7.89 -8.21
CA ARG A 155 -3.82 -8.40 -6.84
C ARG A 155 -4.83 -7.71 -5.92
N PRO A 156 -5.25 -8.38 -4.81
CA PRO A 156 -6.17 -7.79 -3.86
C PRO A 156 -5.66 -6.47 -3.28
N ASN A 157 -6.56 -5.51 -3.12
CA ASN A 157 -6.30 -4.39 -2.25
C ASN A 157 -6.51 -4.84 -0.78
N PRO A 158 -5.47 -4.88 0.07
CA PRO A 158 -5.58 -5.49 1.41
C PRO A 158 -6.46 -4.70 2.38
N ILE A 159 -6.69 -3.41 2.12
CA ILE A 159 -7.64 -2.59 2.89
C ILE A 159 -9.05 -2.59 2.28
N GLY A 160 -9.28 -3.43 1.27
CA GLY A 160 -10.56 -3.56 0.56
C GLY A 160 -10.75 -2.51 -0.54
N GLY A 161 -11.73 -2.78 -1.41
CA GLY A 161 -12.10 -1.90 -2.53
C GLY A 161 -13.14 -0.82 -2.18
N LEU A 162 -13.68 -0.84 -0.95
CA LEU A 162 -14.71 0.10 -0.49
C LEU A 162 -14.14 1.29 0.30
N THR A 163 -12.96 1.14 0.88
CA THR A 163 -12.31 2.20 1.68
C THR A 163 -11.75 3.26 0.77
N VAL A 164 -12.40 4.44 0.74
CA VAL A 164 -11.92 5.65 0.07
C VAL A 164 -11.87 6.77 1.10
N ASP A 165 -10.65 7.22 1.44
CA ASP A 165 -10.45 8.13 2.56
C ASP A 165 -9.18 8.97 2.40
N GLY A 166 -9.14 10.12 3.08
CA GLY A 166 -7.98 11.00 3.12
C GLY A 166 -7.89 12.01 1.98
N PRO A 167 -6.86 12.86 2.00
CA PRO A 167 -6.73 13.94 1.04
C PRO A 167 -6.34 13.43 -0.36
N MET A 168 -6.73 14.19 -1.36
CA MET A 168 -6.26 14.07 -2.74
C MET A 168 -4.79 14.49 -2.83
N LEU A 169 -4.15 14.25 -3.97
CA LEU A 169 -2.79 14.70 -4.25
C LEU A 169 -2.81 16.02 -5.04
N GLU A 170 -2.29 17.07 -4.47
CA GLU A 170 -2.01 18.31 -5.19
C GLU A 170 -0.74 18.17 -6.06
N ASP A 171 -0.72 18.72 -7.26
CA ASP A 171 0.38 18.56 -8.22
C ASP A 171 1.75 18.97 -7.67
N LYS A 172 1.79 20.02 -6.83
CA LYS A 172 3.05 20.47 -6.19
C LYS A 172 3.67 19.43 -5.25
N TRP A 173 2.89 18.45 -4.78
CA TRP A 173 3.33 17.38 -3.89
C TRP A 173 3.55 16.06 -4.62
N ARG A 174 3.39 16.03 -5.95
CA ARG A 174 3.65 14.85 -6.77
C ARG A 174 5.10 14.39 -6.60
N SER A 175 5.27 13.13 -6.23
CA SER A 175 6.57 12.56 -5.91
C SER A 175 6.57 11.03 -6.07
N TYR A 176 7.70 10.38 -5.80
CA TYR A 176 7.80 8.92 -5.85
C TYR A 176 6.88 8.23 -4.84
N ILE A 177 6.58 8.85 -3.69
CA ILE A 177 5.63 8.33 -2.68
C ILE A 177 4.19 8.81 -2.90
N GLY A 178 3.86 9.35 -4.06
CA GLY A 178 2.52 9.78 -4.44
C GLY A 178 2.56 10.41 -5.82
N TYR A 179 2.12 9.68 -6.84
CA TYR A 179 2.35 10.09 -8.23
C TYR A 179 1.08 10.52 -8.96
N ILE A 180 -0.07 9.96 -8.62
CA ILE A 180 -1.35 10.25 -9.26
C ILE A 180 -2.34 10.87 -8.30
N ASN A 181 -3.21 11.75 -8.80
CA ASN A 181 -4.22 12.44 -8.00
C ASN A 181 -5.41 11.50 -7.69
N VAL A 182 -5.22 10.69 -6.65
CA VAL A 182 -6.23 9.86 -6.03
C VAL A 182 -6.22 10.10 -4.51
N PRO A 183 -7.29 9.77 -3.76
CA PRO A 183 -7.29 9.84 -2.31
C PRO A 183 -6.18 8.98 -1.70
N TYR A 184 -5.78 9.29 -0.48
CA TYR A 184 -4.76 8.50 0.22
C TYR A 184 -5.11 7.01 0.27
N CYS A 185 -6.32 6.65 0.72
CA CYS A 185 -6.92 5.33 0.52
C CYS A 185 -7.83 5.42 -0.72
N HIS A 186 -7.46 4.77 -1.80
CA HIS A 186 -8.12 4.93 -3.10
C HIS A 186 -9.21 3.90 -3.40
N GLY A 187 -9.21 2.75 -2.67
CA GLY A 187 -10.18 1.69 -2.86
C GLY A 187 -10.18 1.06 -4.26
N MET A 188 -9.02 0.97 -4.90
CA MET A 188 -8.81 0.37 -6.21
C MET A 188 -7.73 -0.71 -6.13
N THR A 189 -7.76 -1.70 -7.01
CA THR A 189 -6.65 -2.64 -7.20
C THR A 189 -5.54 -2.01 -8.03
N ILE A 190 -4.38 -2.67 -8.11
CA ILE A 190 -3.27 -2.14 -8.93
C ILE A 190 -3.60 -2.13 -10.41
N GLY A 191 -4.35 -3.13 -10.91
CA GLY A 191 -4.83 -3.17 -12.30
C GLY A 191 -5.80 -2.03 -12.62
N GLU A 192 -6.70 -1.73 -11.69
CA GLU A 192 -7.62 -0.60 -11.81
C GLU A 192 -6.89 0.76 -11.79
N LEU A 193 -5.87 0.91 -10.92
CA LEU A 193 -5.03 2.10 -10.88
C LEU A 193 -4.23 2.27 -12.17
N ALA A 194 -3.71 1.18 -12.75
CA ALA A 194 -3.00 1.22 -14.02
C ALA A 194 -3.91 1.72 -15.15
N SER A 195 -5.15 1.19 -15.24
CA SER A 195 -6.15 1.64 -16.22
C SER A 195 -6.52 3.11 -16.03
N PHE A 196 -6.74 3.52 -14.77
CA PHE A 196 -7.00 4.92 -14.41
C PHE A 196 -5.84 5.83 -14.84
N PHE A 197 -4.60 5.46 -14.53
CA PHE A 197 -3.42 6.24 -14.88
C PHE A 197 -3.25 6.34 -16.40
N ASN A 198 -3.40 5.23 -17.11
CA ASN A 198 -3.22 5.18 -18.56
C ASN A 198 -4.15 6.17 -19.27
N GLU A 199 -5.41 6.25 -18.86
CA GLU A 199 -6.41 7.07 -19.51
C GLU A 199 -6.43 8.52 -18.98
N GLU A 200 -6.53 8.72 -17.66
CA GLU A 200 -6.65 10.06 -17.07
C GLU A 200 -5.40 10.92 -17.26
N TYR A 201 -4.23 10.30 -17.44
CA TYR A 201 -2.97 10.98 -17.68
C TYR A 201 -2.52 10.90 -19.15
N ASN A 202 -3.36 10.32 -20.04
CA ASN A 202 -3.10 10.20 -21.48
C ASN A 202 -1.73 9.56 -21.79
N ILE A 203 -1.38 8.50 -21.06
CA ILE A 203 -0.09 7.81 -21.16
C ILE A 203 0.02 7.04 -22.49
N LYS A 204 -1.10 6.48 -22.97
CA LYS A 204 -1.17 5.69 -24.21
C LYS A 204 -0.26 4.45 -24.20
N CYS A 205 -0.03 3.88 -23.03
CA CYS A 205 0.65 2.62 -22.89
C CYS A 205 -0.25 1.51 -23.46
N ASP A 206 0.33 0.57 -24.22
CA ASP A 206 -0.34 -0.68 -24.56
C ASP A 206 -0.44 -1.50 -23.29
N LEU A 207 -1.64 -1.47 -22.64
CA LEU A 207 -1.88 -1.99 -21.31
C LEU A 207 -2.88 -3.13 -21.33
N GLN A 208 -2.46 -4.29 -20.83
CA GLN A 208 -3.34 -5.41 -20.52
C GLN A 208 -3.43 -5.63 -19.01
N VAL A 209 -4.62 -5.67 -18.44
CA VAL A 209 -4.86 -6.06 -17.05
C VAL A 209 -5.43 -7.47 -17.01
N ILE A 210 -4.79 -8.37 -16.26
CA ILE A 210 -5.28 -9.72 -16.00
C ILE A 210 -6.02 -9.71 -14.67
N PRO A 211 -7.35 -9.74 -14.67
CA PRO A 211 -8.14 -9.63 -13.46
C PRO A 211 -8.06 -10.90 -12.60
N MET A 212 -8.24 -10.73 -11.30
CA MET A 212 -8.46 -11.82 -10.37
C MET A 212 -9.82 -12.50 -10.62
N LYS A 213 -9.95 -13.75 -10.17
CA LYS A 213 -11.24 -14.45 -10.08
C LYS A 213 -11.63 -14.67 -8.62
N GLY A 214 -12.90 -14.40 -8.32
CA GLY A 214 -13.49 -14.63 -7.00
C GLY A 214 -13.28 -13.51 -5.99
N TRP A 215 -12.41 -12.54 -6.25
CA TRP A 215 -12.24 -11.38 -5.36
C TRP A 215 -13.44 -10.42 -5.46
N LYS A 216 -13.85 -9.89 -4.30
CA LYS A 216 -14.88 -8.87 -4.17
C LYS A 216 -14.35 -7.66 -3.42
N ARG A 217 -14.82 -6.44 -3.76
CA ARG A 217 -14.41 -5.18 -3.12
C ARG A 217 -14.63 -5.14 -1.62
N SER A 218 -15.62 -5.89 -1.14
CA SER A 218 -15.93 -5.98 0.28
C SER A 218 -15.02 -6.91 1.07
N MET A 219 -14.15 -7.68 0.41
CA MET A 219 -13.22 -8.60 1.05
C MET A 219 -12.05 -7.85 1.70
N SER A 220 -11.71 -8.24 2.93
CA SER A 220 -10.38 -8.01 3.49
C SER A 220 -9.37 -8.96 2.84
N TYR A 221 -8.07 -8.76 3.09
CA TYR A 221 -7.09 -9.72 2.58
C TYR A 221 -7.28 -11.12 3.17
N ARG A 222 -7.68 -11.23 4.44
CA ARG A 222 -7.95 -12.52 5.10
C ARG A 222 -9.07 -13.31 4.43
N ASP A 223 -10.08 -12.61 3.88
CA ASP A 223 -11.21 -13.26 3.20
C ASP A 223 -10.81 -13.90 1.87
N THR A 224 -9.64 -13.55 1.32
CA THR A 224 -9.15 -14.06 0.04
C THR A 224 -8.64 -15.50 0.13
N GLY A 225 -8.27 -15.97 1.31
CA GLY A 225 -7.62 -17.26 1.50
C GLY A 225 -6.16 -17.33 1.02
N LEU A 226 -5.62 -16.24 0.46
CA LEU A 226 -4.22 -16.16 0.05
C LEU A 226 -3.30 -16.02 1.26
N ALA A 227 -2.11 -16.63 1.18
CA ALA A 227 -1.06 -16.41 2.17
C ALA A 227 -0.55 -14.98 2.09
N TRP A 228 -0.33 -14.35 3.24
CA TRP A 228 0.30 -13.02 3.29
C TRP A 228 1.81 -13.14 3.20
N ILE A 229 2.40 -12.42 2.26
CA ILE A 229 3.83 -12.23 2.18
C ILE A 229 4.08 -10.76 2.49
N PRO A 230 4.86 -10.43 3.53
CA PRO A 230 5.15 -9.06 3.91
C PRO A 230 5.75 -8.26 2.75
N PRO A 231 5.07 -7.25 2.19
CA PRO A 231 5.59 -6.50 1.05
C PRO A 231 6.72 -5.53 1.42
N SER A 232 6.89 -5.29 2.71
CA SER A 232 8.03 -4.57 3.29
C SER A 232 8.28 -5.04 4.73
N PRO A 233 9.49 -4.82 5.30
CA PRO A 233 9.85 -5.32 6.63
C PRO A 233 8.90 -4.92 7.76
N ASN A 234 8.22 -3.77 7.62
CA ASN A 234 7.30 -3.25 8.63
C ASN A 234 5.83 -3.58 8.38
N ILE A 235 5.50 -4.41 7.37
CA ILE A 235 4.12 -4.84 7.07
C ILE A 235 3.98 -6.37 7.27
N PRO A 236 4.18 -6.90 8.49
CA PRO A 236 4.33 -8.33 8.73
C PRO A 236 3.03 -9.14 8.61
N GLU A 237 1.87 -8.53 8.77
CA GLU A 237 0.57 -9.22 8.81
C GLU A 237 -0.41 -8.64 7.79
N PRO A 238 -1.40 -9.42 7.32
CA PRO A 238 -2.40 -8.97 6.34
C PRO A 238 -3.27 -7.80 6.81
N ASP A 239 -3.38 -7.59 8.13
CA ASP A 239 -4.10 -6.47 8.72
C ASP A 239 -3.23 -5.22 8.90
N THR A 240 -1.90 -5.36 8.84
CA THR A 240 -0.98 -4.23 9.03
C THR A 240 -1.25 -3.09 8.03
N PRO A 241 -1.61 -3.31 6.76
CA PRO A 241 -1.98 -2.24 5.85
C PRO A 241 -3.11 -1.35 6.36
N LEU A 242 -4.09 -1.90 7.09
CA LEU A 242 -5.18 -1.12 7.65
C LEU A 242 -4.71 -0.21 8.80
N PHE A 243 -3.78 -0.68 9.63
CA PHE A 243 -3.15 0.15 10.68
C PHE A 243 -2.22 1.20 10.07
N SER A 244 -1.40 0.82 9.10
CA SER A 244 -0.47 1.74 8.44
C SER A 244 -1.19 2.84 7.68
N SER A 245 -2.40 2.60 7.17
CA SER A 245 -3.21 3.63 6.55
C SER A 245 -3.66 4.74 7.51
N SER A 246 -3.63 4.48 8.83
CA SER A 246 -3.95 5.50 9.86
C SER A 246 -2.71 6.12 10.48
N THR A 247 -1.64 5.36 10.64
CA THR A 247 -0.47 5.80 11.43
C THR A 247 0.79 6.03 10.61
N GLY A 248 0.87 5.47 9.39
CA GLY A 248 2.05 5.60 8.55
C GLY A 248 2.46 7.04 8.33
N ILE A 249 1.52 7.89 7.92
CA ILE A 249 1.80 9.32 7.71
C ILE A 249 2.23 10.02 9.01
N LEU A 250 1.72 9.60 10.19
CA LEU A 250 2.11 10.19 11.48
C LEU A 250 3.61 10.00 11.75
N GLY A 251 4.16 8.85 11.36
CA GLY A 251 5.57 8.55 11.51
C GLY A 251 6.46 9.52 10.74
N GLU A 252 6.00 10.02 9.60
CA GLU A 252 6.74 10.96 8.75
C GLU A 252 6.96 12.33 9.42
N LEU A 253 6.16 12.68 10.42
CA LEU A 253 6.41 13.87 11.24
C LEU A 253 7.69 13.75 12.07
N GLY A 254 8.16 12.53 12.39
CA GLY A 254 9.34 12.33 13.23
C GLY A 254 9.18 12.79 14.69
N ILE A 255 7.96 12.94 15.18
CA ILE A 255 7.64 13.38 16.55
C ILE A 255 6.90 12.34 17.38
N LEU A 256 6.41 11.29 16.75
CA LEU A 256 5.68 10.17 17.35
C LEU A 256 6.29 8.85 16.91
N ASN A 257 6.49 7.93 17.83
CA ASN A 257 6.78 6.53 17.48
C ASN A 257 5.47 5.83 17.14
N ILE A 258 5.44 5.19 15.98
CA ILE A 258 4.28 4.47 15.44
C ILE A 258 4.48 2.95 15.47
N GLY A 259 5.30 2.45 16.39
CA GLY A 259 5.63 1.03 16.50
C GLY A 259 6.81 0.59 15.64
N ILE A 260 7.36 1.46 14.79
CA ILE A 260 8.61 1.21 14.07
C ILE A 260 9.75 1.23 15.10
N GLY A 261 10.53 0.15 15.13
CA GLY A 261 11.52 -0.07 16.19
C GLY A 261 10.96 -0.76 17.44
N PHE A 262 9.74 -1.27 17.34
CA PHE A 262 9.09 -2.12 18.32
C PHE A 262 8.37 -3.29 17.62
N THR A 263 7.81 -4.24 18.36
CA THR A 263 7.20 -5.47 17.80
C THR A 263 5.79 -5.29 17.22
N LEU A 264 5.25 -4.06 17.28
CA LEU A 264 3.88 -3.73 16.85
C LEU A 264 3.86 -2.58 15.82
N PRO A 265 4.49 -2.76 14.64
CA PRO A 265 4.56 -1.69 13.65
C PRO A 265 3.16 -1.21 13.25
N PHE A 266 2.99 0.11 13.25
CA PHE A 266 1.76 0.84 12.92
C PHE A 266 0.57 0.64 13.87
N LYS A 267 0.63 -0.33 14.79
CA LYS A 267 -0.46 -0.64 15.74
C LYS A 267 -0.45 0.23 17.00
N ILE A 268 0.66 0.90 17.29
CA ILE A 268 0.82 1.76 18.45
C ILE A 268 1.20 3.18 18.03
N VAL A 269 0.82 4.16 18.86
CA VAL A 269 1.27 5.55 18.73
C VAL A 269 1.66 6.05 20.10
N GLY A 270 2.89 6.57 20.24
CA GLY A 270 3.34 7.04 21.55
C GLY A 270 4.60 7.89 21.51
N ALA A 271 4.92 8.48 22.66
CA ALA A 271 6.11 9.29 22.88
C ALA A 271 6.39 9.40 24.40
N PRO A 272 7.61 9.81 24.83
CA PRO A 272 7.92 9.99 26.25
C PRO A 272 7.13 11.09 26.96
N TRP A 273 6.53 12.00 26.21
CA TRP A 273 5.77 13.14 26.73
C TRP A 273 4.23 12.93 26.77
N ILE A 274 3.74 11.77 26.32
CA ILE A 274 2.31 11.40 26.35
C ILE A 274 1.99 10.72 27.69
N LYS A 275 0.73 10.80 28.14
CA LYS A 275 0.17 10.06 29.27
C LYS A 275 -0.85 9.05 28.75
N ALA A 276 -0.52 7.77 28.76
CA ALA A 276 -1.25 6.71 28.09
C ALA A 276 -2.73 6.63 28.51
N LYS A 277 -3.01 6.64 29.82
CA LYS A 277 -4.38 6.52 30.33
C LYS A 277 -5.25 7.70 29.94
N GLU A 278 -4.76 8.93 30.16
CA GLU A 278 -5.48 10.16 29.78
C GLU A 278 -5.74 10.22 28.26
N PHE A 279 -4.73 9.93 27.45
CA PHE A 279 -4.82 9.95 26.00
C PHE A 279 -5.87 8.95 25.48
N ALA A 280 -5.81 7.69 25.94
CA ALA A 280 -6.76 6.65 25.56
C ALA A 280 -8.20 6.99 26.00
N GLU A 281 -8.38 7.49 27.22
CA GLU A 281 -9.70 7.91 27.74
C GLU A 281 -10.33 8.99 26.87
N LYS A 282 -9.57 10.04 26.54
CA LYS A 282 -10.06 11.17 25.73
C LYS A 282 -10.36 10.74 24.30
N LEU A 283 -9.56 9.86 23.71
CA LEU A 283 -9.80 9.29 22.37
C LEU A 283 -11.09 8.45 22.36
N ASN A 284 -11.25 7.52 23.30
CA ASN A 284 -12.44 6.67 23.40
C ASN A 284 -13.71 7.47 23.70
N GLY A 285 -13.58 8.58 24.42
CA GLY A 285 -14.66 9.53 24.69
C GLY A 285 -15.25 10.13 23.41
N GLN A 286 -14.51 10.14 22.29
CA GLN A 286 -15.01 10.63 20.98
C GLN A 286 -15.89 9.59 20.25
N LYS A 287 -15.92 8.34 20.70
CA LYS A 287 -16.79 7.26 20.19
C LYS A 287 -16.64 7.04 18.67
N LEU A 288 -15.41 7.12 18.16
CA LEU A 288 -15.15 6.85 16.74
C LEU A 288 -15.50 5.40 16.42
N PRO A 289 -16.33 5.13 15.39
CA PRO A 289 -16.79 3.77 15.09
C PRO A 289 -15.68 2.87 14.57
N GLY A 290 -15.74 1.58 14.88
CA GLY A 290 -14.83 0.55 14.38
C GLY A 290 -13.45 0.54 15.04
N VAL A 291 -13.21 1.33 16.09
CA VAL A 291 -11.91 1.40 16.77
C VAL A 291 -12.05 1.62 18.27
N PHE A 292 -11.12 1.05 19.01
CA PHE A 292 -10.90 1.28 20.44
C PHE A 292 -9.42 1.54 20.70
N PHE A 293 -9.11 2.44 21.64
CA PHE A 293 -7.75 2.84 21.98
C PHE A 293 -7.40 2.32 23.38
N GLN A 294 -6.45 1.41 23.47
CA GLN A 294 -5.99 0.84 24.74
C GLN A 294 -4.76 1.62 25.22
N PRO A 295 -4.67 2.02 26.50
CA PRO A 295 -3.44 2.56 27.06
C PRO A 295 -2.29 1.58 26.87
N PHE A 296 -1.14 2.08 26.39
CA PHE A 296 0.00 1.23 26.08
C PHE A 296 1.32 1.87 26.50
N TYR A 297 2.25 1.03 26.98
CA TYR A 297 3.57 1.40 27.46
C TYR A 297 4.61 0.56 26.74
N PHE A 298 5.65 1.19 26.20
CA PHE A 298 6.65 0.48 25.41
C PHE A 298 7.98 1.21 25.38
N ARG A 299 9.04 0.48 25.00
CA ARG A 299 10.38 1.02 24.83
C ARG A 299 10.91 0.55 23.46
N PRO A 300 11.05 1.44 22.49
CA PRO A 300 11.62 1.09 21.18
C PRO A 300 13.06 0.61 21.31
N PHE A 301 13.45 -0.40 20.55
CA PHE A 301 14.81 -0.92 20.52
C PHE A 301 15.66 -0.33 19.38
N PHE A 302 15.03 0.32 18.38
CA PHE A 302 15.70 1.17 17.39
C PHE A 302 14.79 2.33 16.94
N GLY A 303 15.32 3.26 16.12
CA GLY A 303 14.59 4.39 15.57
C GLY A 303 14.25 5.46 16.61
N LEU A 304 13.15 6.17 16.36
CA LEU A 304 12.72 7.30 17.19
C LEU A 304 12.41 6.84 18.63
N TYR A 305 12.98 7.55 19.60
CA TYR A 305 12.89 7.25 21.05
C TYR A 305 13.53 5.91 21.46
N LYS A 306 14.52 5.39 20.71
CA LYS A 306 15.27 4.19 21.08
C LYS A 306 15.71 4.23 22.55
N GLY A 307 15.37 3.20 23.33
CA GLY A 307 15.77 3.02 24.73
C GLY A 307 15.04 3.92 25.73
N LEU A 308 14.12 4.79 25.29
CA LEU A 308 13.31 5.62 26.17
C LEU A 308 11.96 4.96 26.45
N ASP A 309 11.46 5.14 27.67
CA ASP A 309 10.10 4.73 28.01
C ASP A 309 9.10 5.67 27.33
N CYS A 310 8.23 5.09 26.53
CA CYS A 310 7.14 5.76 25.83
C CYS A 310 5.80 5.34 26.42
N GLU A 311 4.91 6.30 26.51
CA GLU A 311 3.50 6.08 26.82
C GLU A 311 2.67 6.46 25.57
N GLY A 312 1.52 5.80 25.38
CA GLY A 312 0.66 6.06 24.22
C GLY A 312 -0.54 5.13 24.19
N ILE A 313 -0.93 4.76 22.98
CA ILE A 313 -2.07 3.89 22.74
C ILE A 313 -1.70 2.72 21.83
N LEU A 314 -2.39 1.58 22.05
CA LEU A 314 -2.52 0.49 21.10
C LEU A 314 -3.89 0.63 20.43
N ILE A 315 -3.90 0.64 19.11
CA ILE A 315 -5.10 0.73 18.29
C ILE A 315 -5.70 -0.66 18.17
N GLN A 316 -6.97 -0.81 18.54
CA GLN A 316 -7.77 -2.02 18.36
C GLN A 316 -8.85 -1.74 17.33
N ILE A 317 -8.72 -2.31 16.13
CA ILE A 317 -9.76 -2.22 15.11
C ILE A 317 -10.84 -3.24 15.48
N THR A 318 -12.02 -2.76 15.89
CA THR A 318 -13.14 -3.59 16.34
C THR A 318 -14.07 -3.99 15.21
N ASP A 319 -14.15 -3.18 14.16
CA ASP A 319 -14.88 -3.49 12.93
C ASP A 319 -14.20 -2.82 11.73
N PRO A 320 -13.48 -3.59 10.88
CA PRO A 320 -12.77 -3.04 9.74
C PRO A 320 -13.69 -2.47 8.65
N LYS A 321 -14.98 -2.86 8.60
CA LYS A 321 -15.93 -2.39 7.58
C LYS A 321 -16.33 -0.93 7.78
N ILE A 322 -16.38 -0.49 9.03
CA ILE A 322 -16.75 0.89 9.38
C ILE A 322 -15.55 1.72 9.85
N TYR A 323 -14.38 1.10 9.94
CA TYR A 323 -13.13 1.78 10.28
C TYR A 323 -12.77 2.83 9.23
N ARG A 324 -12.42 4.04 9.69
CA ARG A 324 -12.03 5.18 8.85
C ARG A 324 -10.60 5.59 9.16
N PRO A 325 -9.62 5.17 8.36
CA PRO A 325 -8.20 5.35 8.68
C PRO A 325 -7.79 6.79 8.94
N LEU A 326 -8.18 7.71 8.06
CA LEU A 326 -7.76 9.11 8.19
C LEU A 326 -8.53 9.84 9.30
N SER A 327 -9.77 9.43 9.59
CA SER A 327 -10.50 9.95 10.76
C SER A 327 -9.77 9.60 12.05
N VAL A 328 -9.22 8.37 12.16
CA VAL A 328 -8.37 7.96 13.29
C VAL A 328 -7.10 8.81 13.33
N GLN A 329 -6.39 8.97 12.22
CA GLN A 329 -5.19 9.82 12.14
C GLN A 329 -5.47 11.24 12.62
N TYR A 330 -6.53 11.86 12.11
CA TYR A 330 -6.89 13.23 12.44
C TYR A 330 -7.32 13.40 13.88
N LEU A 331 -8.04 12.41 14.42
CA LEU A 331 -8.39 12.38 15.84
C LEU A 331 -7.16 12.31 16.72
N LEU A 332 -6.18 11.45 16.39
CA LEU A 332 -4.91 11.34 17.11
C LEU A 332 -4.16 12.67 17.12
N LEU A 333 -3.99 13.30 15.95
CA LEU A 333 -3.30 14.60 15.82
C LEU A 333 -4.01 15.72 16.59
N GLY A 334 -5.32 15.83 16.44
CA GLY A 334 -6.10 16.88 17.12
C GLY A 334 -6.14 16.68 18.63
N MET A 335 -6.21 15.43 19.11
CA MET A 335 -6.19 15.12 20.53
C MET A 335 -4.82 15.41 21.16
N LEU A 336 -3.73 15.04 20.48
CA LEU A 336 -2.36 15.37 20.92
C LEU A 336 -2.15 16.89 21.00
N LYS A 337 -2.61 17.64 20.01
CA LYS A 337 -2.59 19.11 20.05
C LYS A 337 -3.39 19.68 21.22
N SER A 338 -4.53 19.09 21.52
CA SER A 338 -5.42 19.58 22.60
C SER A 338 -4.89 19.27 23.99
N LEU A 339 -4.35 18.07 24.21
CA LEU A 339 -3.84 17.62 25.51
C LEU A 339 -2.43 18.13 25.81
N TYR A 340 -1.57 18.19 24.79
CA TYR A 340 -0.16 18.54 24.94
C TYR A 340 0.25 19.70 24.02
N PRO A 341 -0.44 20.86 24.04
CA PRO A 341 -0.27 21.92 23.05
C PRO A 341 1.16 22.45 22.98
N LYS A 342 1.82 22.63 24.12
CA LYS A 342 3.20 23.14 24.15
C LYS A 342 4.20 22.16 23.53
N GLU A 343 4.12 20.89 23.93
CA GLU A 343 5.02 19.85 23.45
C GLU A 343 4.77 19.54 21.96
N PHE A 344 3.50 19.40 21.59
CA PHE A 344 3.12 19.06 20.22
C PHE A 344 3.49 20.18 19.24
N LEU A 345 3.10 21.43 19.51
CA LEU A 345 3.38 22.54 18.60
C LEU A 345 4.88 22.82 18.46
N LYS A 346 5.62 22.85 19.58
CA LYS A 346 7.07 23.02 19.55
C LYS A 346 7.75 21.98 18.63
N ARG A 347 7.36 20.71 18.74
CA ARG A 347 7.92 19.63 17.92
C ARG A 347 7.45 19.72 16.47
N LEU A 348 6.21 20.07 16.25
CA LEU A 348 5.65 20.27 14.89
C LEU A 348 6.41 21.39 14.16
N GLU A 349 6.66 22.53 14.81
CA GLU A 349 7.36 23.67 14.23
C GLU A 349 8.84 23.39 13.92
N THR A 350 9.46 22.50 14.69
CA THR A 350 10.91 22.21 14.58
C THR A 350 11.24 20.90 13.86
N THR A 351 10.22 20.14 13.43
CA THR A 351 10.45 18.85 12.76
C THR A 351 11.10 19.01 11.39
N SER A 352 12.06 18.15 11.08
CA SER A 352 12.58 17.95 9.72
C SER A 352 11.66 17.12 8.83
N GLY A 353 10.63 16.49 9.41
CA GLY A 353 9.70 15.60 8.70
C GLY A 353 8.59 16.32 7.93
N LYS A 354 8.49 17.66 7.99
CA LYS A 354 7.42 18.43 7.33
C LYS A 354 7.25 18.08 5.86
N ASP A 355 8.32 18.10 5.09
CA ASP A 355 8.28 17.87 3.64
C ASP A 355 7.74 16.46 3.32
N LEU A 356 8.25 15.43 4.00
CA LEU A 356 7.82 14.05 3.80
C LEU A 356 6.37 13.83 4.25
N PHE A 357 5.98 14.44 5.37
CA PHE A 357 4.59 14.42 5.85
C PHE A 357 3.63 15.05 4.84
N CYS A 358 3.97 16.20 4.25
CA CYS A 358 3.15 16.85 3.23
C CYS A 358 3.08 16.01 1.94
N LYS A 359 4.20 15.42 1.50
CA LYS A 359 4.25 14.50 0.35
C LYS A 359 3.37 13.27 0.57
N ALA A 360 3.44 12.64 1.73
CA ALA A 360 2.63 11.48 2.07
C ALA A 360 1.14 11.83 2.13
N ASN A 361 0.77 12.96 2.74
CA ASN A 361 -0.60 13.48 2.70
C ASN A 361 -1.04 13.90 1.29
N GLY A 362 -0.11 14.29 0.41
CA GLY A 362 -0.40 14.87 -0.90
C GLY A 362 -0.83 16.34 -0.84
N THR A 363 -0.72 16.98 0.31
CA THR A 363 -1.09 18.38 0.56
C THR A 363 -0.39 18.90 1.81
N ASP A 364 -0.09 20.19 1.85
CA ASP A 364 0.37 20.88 3.06
C ASP A 364 -0.79 21.38 3.95
N ALA A 365 -2.03 21.33 3.45
CA ALA A 365 -3.21 21.80 4.20
C ALA A 365 -3.34 21.11 5.57
N VAL A 366 -3.02 19.82 5.67
CA VAL A 366 -3.05 19.07 6.95
C VAL A 366 -2.10 19.72 7.96
N TYR A 367 -0.88 20.00 7.53
CA TYR A 367 0.16 20.60 8.38
C TYR A 367 -0.21 22.03 8.79
N GLU A 368 -0.70 22.84 7.86
CA GLU A 368 -1.10 24.22 8.10
C GLU A 368 -2.32 24.33 9.07
N ILE A 369 -3.30 23.44 8.92
CA ILE A 369 -4.44 23.35 9.85
C ILE A 369 -3.96 22.95 11.25
N LEU A 370 -3.02 22.01 11.35
CA LEU A 370 -2.44 21.61 12.64
C LEU A 370 -1.69 22.76 13.32
N LEU A 371 -1.06 23.65 12.59
CA LEU A 371 -0.41 24.84 13.17
C LEU A 371 -1.44 25.90 13.62
N LYS A 372 -2.39 26.23 12.75
CA LYS A 372 -3.22 27.44 12.89
C LYS A 372 -4.51 27.22 13.67
N GLU A 373 -5.16 26.05 13.52
CA GLU A 373 -6.51 25.84 14.02
C GLU A 373 -6.54 25.27 15.43
N LYS A 374 -7.25 25.91 16.35
CA LYS A 374 -7.43 25.44 17.73
C LYS A 374 -8.11 24.06 17.78
N TYR A 375 -9.13 23.85 16.95
CA TYR A 375 -9.90 22.60 16.83
C TYR A 375 -9.72 22.01 15.44
N ALA A 376 -8.60 21.33 15.22
CA ALA A 376 -8.16 20.92 13.90
C ALA A 376 -9.00 19.78 13.27
N VAL A 377 -9.55 18.85 14.08
CA VAL A 377 -10.11 17.57 13.59
C VAL A 377 -11.18 17.75 12.52
N TRP A 378 -12.16 18.61 12.75
CA TRP A 378 -13.26 18.80 11.80
C TRP A 378 -12.80 19.37 10.46
N LYS A 379 -11.90 20.35 10.48
CA LYS A 379 -11.30 20.91 9.27
C LYS A 379 -10.44 19.90 8.51
N LEU A 380 -9.73 19.02 9.23
CA LEU A 380 -8.95 17.95 8.63
C LEU A 380 -9.83 16.93 7.90
N ILE A 381 -10.98 16.57 8.46
CA ILE A 381 -11.93 15.63 7.85
C ILE A 381 -12.53 16.21 6.55
N GLU A 382 -12.73 17.51 6.49
CA GLU A 382 -13.31 18.22 5.34
C GLU A 382 -12.34 18.42 4.17
N ILE A 383 -11.00 18.27 4.40
CA ILE A 383 -10.01 18.45 3.34
C ILE A 383 -10.36 17.57 2.13
N HIS A 384 -10.46 18.19 0.95
CA HIS A 384 -10.73 17.56 -0.34
C HIS A 384 -11.99 16.68 -0.36
N GLN A 385 -13.02 17.03 0.42
CA GLN A 385 -14.25 16.22 0.51
C GLN A 385 -14.99 16.16 -0.84
N GLU A 386 -15.11 17.28 -1.53
CA GLU A 386 -15.81 17.37 -2.81
C GLU A 386 -14.99 16.69 -3.91
N GLU A 387 -13.69 16.85 -3.91
CA GLU A 387 -12.79 16.17 -4.84
C GLU A 387 -12.82 14.65 -4.64
N ARG A 388 -12.91 14.16 -3.39
CA ARG A 388 -13.12 12.72 -3.12
C ARG A 388 -14.46 12.22 -3.64
N LYS A 389 -15.53 13.01 -3.52
CA LYS A 389 -16.84 12.65 -4.12
C LYS A 389 -16.73 12.56 -5.65
N ALA A 390 -16.08 13.53 -6.27
CA ALA A 390 -15.83 13.53 -7.71
C ALA A 390 -14.98 12.32 -8.14
N PHE A 391 -13.96 11.96 -7.35
CA PHE A 391 -13.15 10.76 -7.60
C PHE A 391 -13.97 9.48 -7.50
N LEU A 392 -14.88 9.37 -6.54
CA LEU A 392 -15.75 8.19 -6.40
C LEU A 392 -16.61 7.96 -7.65
N GLU A 393 -17.10 9.03 -8.30
CA GLU A 393 -17.80 8.92 -9.57
C GLU A 393 -16.86 8.58 -10.72
N LYS A 394 -15.74 9.29 -10.81
CA LYS A 394 -14.73 9.10 -11.86
C LYS A 394 -14.17 7.68 -11.89
N ARG A 395 -13.82 7.11 -10.72
CA ARG A 395 -13.21 5.77 -10.66
C ARG A 395 -14.13 4.66 -11.16
N LYS A 396 -15.48 4.85 -11.15
CA LYS A 396 -16.45 3.83 -11.57
C LYS A 396 -16.15 3.26 -12.96
N LYS A 397 -15.64 4.10 -13.86
CA LYS A 397 -15.25 3.71 -15.22
C LYS A 397 -14.13 2.67 -15.26
N TYR A 398 -13.25 2.69 -14.25
CA TYR A 398 -12.05 1.86 -14.18
C TYR A 398 -12.21 0.64 -13.27
N LEU A 399 -13.31 0.58 -12.54
CA LEU A 399 -13.57 -0.55 -11.65
C LEU A 399 -13.90 -1.80 -12.47
N ILE A 400 -13.16 -2.88 -12.21
CA ILE A 400 -13.38 -4.17 -12.88
C ILE A 400 -14.74 -4.74 -12.44
N PRO A 401 -15.68 -4.96 -13.39
CA PRO A 401 -17.08 -5.33 -13.05
C PRO A 401 -17.20 -6.62 -12.24
N SER A 402 -16.33 -7.61 -12.47
CA SER A 402 -16.35 -8.90 -11.76
C SER A 402 -16.00 -8.78 -10.26
N TYR A 403 -15.50 -7.62 -9.81
CA TYR A 403 -15.14 -7.36 -8.41
C TYR A 403 -16.29 -6.76 -7.57
N ASN A 404 -17.39 -6.39 -8.18
CA ASN A 404 -18.57 -5.83 -7.50
C ASN A 404 -19.48 -6.90 -6.91
#